data_607bfe5383778d6c60d5a73c0790480e
#
_entry.id   607bfe5383778d6c60d5a73c0790480e
#
_cell.length_a   1.000
_cell.length_b   1.000
_cell.length_c   1.000
_cell.angle_alpha   90.00
_cell.angle_beta   90.00
_cell.angle_gamma   90.00
#
_symmetry.space_group_name_H-M   'P 1'
#
loop_
_entity.id
_entity.type
_entity.pdbx_description
1 polymer ?
#
loop_
_entity_poly.entity_id
_entity_poly.type
_entity_poly.pdbx_seq_one_letter_code
_entity_poly.pdbx_strand_id
1 'polypeptide(L)'
;MTTIPLRDTRLAYLEQGRGEPLVFVHGTLGSMRDFPGQVGFFSQSHRVIAYSRRFHPPNPADRSGDSYSLSVHAADLAEMIEALGIAPATVIGSSYGGFVALCCAIRHPGFIQRLVLGEPPMLPLLKKTHEGEIALEEFEANALAPARAALAAGDDTLGVRKFFDGVSGRRGTFDLLPAPSREKLLESAGALRLELRAGTDDYMPAIPDDQIHSTLVPVLLLNGQKSPRMFSLITDELERLLPDTYRVLIPGAGHAMHAANPAFYNGVVKEFLAPD
;
A
#
# COMPACT_ATOMS: atom_id res chain seq x y z
N MET A 1 -22.72 1.95 5.04
CA MET A 1 -21.34 1.44 4.94
C MET A 1 -21.43 -0.07 4.79
N THR A 2 -20.87 -0.62 3.73
CA THR A 2 -20.87 -2.07 3.47
C THR A 2 -19.71 -2.72 4.19
N THR A 3 -19.93 -3.90 4.75
CA THR A 3 -18.87 -4.69 5.42
C THR A 3 -18.95 -6.15 5.00
N ILE A 4 -17.80 -6.81 4.92
CA ILE A 4 -17.69 -8.24 4.63
C ILE A 4 -17.13 -8.96 5.86
N PRO A 5 -17.81 -10.03 6.36
CA PRO A 5 -17.25 -10.88 7.40
C PRO A 5 -16.17 -11.78 6.80
N LEU A 6 -15.03 -11.86 7.47
CA LEU A 6 -13.97 -12.83 7.26
C LEU A 6 -13.88 -13.76 8.47
N ARG A 7 -12.97 -14.72 8.44
CA ARG A 7 -12.86 -15.76 9.49
C ARG A 7 -12.78 -15.18 10.91
N ASP A 8 -11.97 -14.16 11.14
CA ASP A 8 -11.69 -13.58 12.47
C ASP A 8 -11.85 -12.06 12.53
N THR A 9 -12.32 -11.43 11.44
CA THR A 9 -12.54 -9.99 11.38
C THR A 9 -13.71 -9.64 10.46
N ARG A 10 -14.00 -8.34 10.40
CA ARG A 10 -14.96 -7.76 9.46
C ARG A 10 -14.35 -6.52 8.84
N LEU A 11 -14.30 -6.46 7.51
CA LEU A 11 -13.71 -5.33 6.79
C LEU A 11 -14.78 -4.46 6.13
N ALA A 12 -14.62 -3.16 6.29
CA ALA A 12 -15.40 -2.17 5.56
C ALA A 12 -14.86 -2.01 4.13
N TYR A 13 -15.78 -1.94 3.16
CA TYR A 13 -15.43 -1.73 1.77
C TYR A 13 -16.48 -0.89 1.04
N LEU A 14 -16.08 -0.34 -0.08
CA LEU A 14 -16.97 0.22 -1.09
C LEU A 14 -16.87 -0.63 -2.36
N GLU A 15 -17.97 -0.69 -3.09
CA GLU A 15 -18.05 -1.39 -4.36
C GLU A 15 -18.81 -0.52 -5.36
N GLN A 16 -18.29 -0.39 -6.57
CA GLN A 16 -18.91 0.38 -7.64
C GLN A 16 -18.61 -0.22 -9.02
N GLY A 17 -19.56 -0.12 -9.93
CA GLY A 17 -19.40 -0.60 -11.30
C GLY A 17 -19.69 -2.08 -11.48
N ARG A 18 -19.41 -2.59 -12.69
CA ARG A 18 -19.57 -3.99 -13.10
C ARG A 18 -18.49 -4.36 -14.12
N GLY A 19 -18.18 -5.63 -14.26
CA GLY A 19 -17.16 -6.14 -15.18
C GLY A 19 -16.04 -6.85 -14.42
N GLU A 20 -14.83 -6.87 -15.00
CA GLU A 20 -13.66 -7.48 -14.39
C GLU A 20 -13.31 -6.84 -13.03
N PRO A 21 -12.96 -7.64 -12.02
CA PRO A 21 -12.74 -7.15 -10.68
C PRO A 21 -11.40 -6.40 -10.54
N LEU A 22 -11.48 -5.18 -10.00
CA LEU A 22 -10.35 -4.37 -9.57
C LEU A 22 -10.42 -4.13 -8.06
N VAL A 23 -9.40 -4.54 -7.33
CA VAL A 23 -9.32 -4.36 -5.87
C VAL A 23 -8.24 -3.34 -5.53
N PHE A 24 -8.62 -2.25 -4.87
CA PHE A 24 -7.70 -1.22 -4.39
C PHE A 24 -7.30 -1.46 -2.94
N VAL A 25 -5.99 -1.46 -2.67
CA VAL A 25 -5.39 -1.66 -1.35
C VAL A 25 -4.59 -0.43 -0.95
N HIS A 26 -5.04 0.24 0.10
CA HIS A 26 -4.43 1.49 0.59
C HIS A 26 -3.14 1.28 1.39
N GLY A 27 -2.35 2.35 1.51
CA GLY A 27 -1.11 2.39 2.29
C GLY A 27 -1.31 2.54 3.81
N THR A 28 -0.21 2.81 4.53
CA THR A 28 -0.15 2.88 5.99
C THR A 28 -1.14 3.88 6.62
N LEU A 29 -1.19 5.12 6.16
CA LEU A 29 -2.10 6.16 6.70
C LEU A 29 -3.43 6.24 5.93
N GLY A 30 -3.83 5.14 5.28
CA GLY A 30 -4.94 5.14 4.35
C GLY A 30 -6.21 4.45 4.81
N SER A 31 -7.19 4.44 3.92
CA SER A 31 -8.47 3.76 4.05
C SER A 31 -9.10 3.50 2.66
N MET A 32 -10.23 2.81 2.62
CA MET A 32 -11.02 2.62 1.39
C MET A 32 -11.39 3.94 0.67
N ARG A 33 -11.23 5.10 1.34
CA ARG A 33 -11.56 6.44 0.81
C ARG A 33 -10.41 7.12 0.09
N ASP A 34 -9.27 6.44 -0.12
CA ASP A 34 -8.08 7.07 -0.69
C ASP A 34 -8.11 7.20 -2.21
N PHE A 35 -8.97 6.41 -2.86
CA PHE A 35 -9.00 6.28 -4.32
C PHE A 35 -10.24 6.85 -5.01
N PRO A 36 -10.79 8.04 -4.62
CA PRO A 36 -12.07 8.50 -5.18
C PRO A 36 -11.98 8.75 -6.68
N GLY A 37 -10.86 9.28 -7.18
CA GLY A 37 -10.64 9.51 -8.60
C GLY A 37 -10.51 8.21 -9.41
N GLN A 38 -9.87 7.19 -8.84
CA GLN A 38 -9.69 5.88 -9.46
C GLN A 38 -10.99 5.09 -9.46
N VAL A 39 -11.70 5.06 -8.33
CA VAL A 39 -13.02 4.41 -8.23
C VAL A 39 -13.99 5.00 -9.25
N GLY A 40 -14.10 6.33 -9.32
CA GLY A 40 -14.99 6.99 -10.28
C GLY A 40 -14.62 6.74 -11.75
N PHE A 41 -13.33 6.60 -12.05
CA PHE A 41 -12.84 6.34 -13.40
C PHE A 41 -13.04 4.89 -13.82
N PHE A 42 -12.56 3.94 -13.01
CA PHE A 42 -12.57 2.52 -13.38
C PHE A 42 -13.95 1.87 -13.25
N SER A 43 -14.83 2.37 -12.38
CA SER A 43 -16.19 1.82 -12.22
C SER A 43 -17.07 1.96 -13.46
N GLN A 44 -16.64 2.74 -14.45
CA GLN A 44 -17.33 2.82 -15.75
C GLN A 44 -17.20 1.54 -16.58
N SER A 45 -16.17 0.72 -16.32
CA SER A 45 -15.88 -0.49 -17.10
C SER A 45 -15.50 -1.72 -16.27
N HIS A 46 -15.28 -1.54 -14.96
CA HIS A 46 -14.84 -2.60 -14.05
C HIS A 46 -15.71 -2.66 -12.79
N ARG A 47 -15.73 -3.82 -12.15
CA ARG A 47 -16.24 -3.99 -10.79
C ARG A 47 -15.13 -3.57 -9.81
N VAL A 48 -15.21 -2.36 -9.30
CA VAL A 48 -14.20 -1.75 -8.45
C VAL A 48 -14.55 -1.99 -6.99
N ILE A 49 -13.61 -2.55 -6.25
CA ILE A 49 -13.66 -2.73 -4.81
C ILE A 49 -12.50 -1.93 -4.18
N ALA A 50 -12.80 -1.08 -3.19
CA ALA A 50 -11.77 -0.51 -2.32
C ALA A 50 -12.14 -0.82 -0.87
N TYR A 51 -11.23 -1.39 -0.11
CA TYR A 51 -11.50 -1.78 1.27
C TYR A 51 -10.52 -1.12 2.24
N SER A 52 -10.97 -0.98 3.48
CA SER A 52 -10.08 -0.60 4.58
C SER A 52 -9.44 -1.85 5.15
N ARG A 53 -8.09 -1.89 5.14
CA ARG A 53 -7.34 -2.98 5.78
C ARG A 53 -7.72 -3.10 7.25
N ARG A 54 -7.53 -4.27 7.85
CA ARG A 54 -7.71 -4.52 9.28
C ARG A 54 -7.09 -3.38 10.10
N PHE A 55 -7.74 -2.90 11.15
CA PHE A 55 -7.36 -1.80 12.03
C PHE A 55 -7.40 -0.38 11.43
N HIS A 56 -7.63 -0.24 10.14
CA HIS A 56 -7.73 1.08 9.48
C HIS A 56 -9.17 1.58 9.43
N PRO A 57 -9.38 2.90 9.56
CA PRO A 57 -10.72 3.48 9.52
C PRO A 57 -11.52 3.08 8.27
N PRO A 58 -12.80 2.79 8.43
CA PRO A 58 -13.64 2.84 9.60
C PRO A 58 -13.67 1.53 10.43
N ASN A 59 -12.80 0.56 10.12
CA ASN A 59 -12.68 -0.63 10.96
C ASN A 59 -12.14 -0.24 12.34
N PRO A 60 -12.57 -0.91 13.41
CA PRO A 60 -12.04 -0.61 14.73
C PRO A 60 -10.53 -0.91 14.78
N ALA A 61 -9.78 -0.01 15.40
CA ALA A 61 -8.41 -0.32 15.77
C ALA A 61 -8.45 -1.37 16.90
N ASP A 62 -7.84 -2.53 16.67
CA ASP A 62 -7.71 -3.53 17.72
C ASP A 62 -6.80 -2.96 18.83
N ARG A 63 -7.26 -3.07 20.07
CA ARG A 63 -6.50 -2.62 21.23
C ARG A 63 -5.58 -3.71 21.79
N SER A 64 -5.81 -4.99 21.41
CA SER A 64 -5.01 -6.13 21.86
C SER A 64 -3.60 -6.13 21.29
N GLY A 65 -3.37 -5.54 20.11
CA GLY A 65 -2.05 -5.33 19.52
C GLY A 65 -1.31 -6.59 19.06
N ASP A 66 -1.92 -7.77 19.21
CA ASP A 66 -1.19 -9.03 19.16
C ASP A 66 -1.13 -9.68 17.76
N SER A 67 -1.70 -9.06 16.72
CA SER A 67 -1.80 -9.71 15.41
C SER A 67 -1.52 -8.83 14.21
N TYR A 68 -0.85 -7.69 14.37
CA TYR A 68 -0.48 -6.88 13.21
C TYR A 68 0.70 -7.54 12.48
N SER A 69 0.44 -8.06 11.28
CA SER A 69 1.50 -8.54 10.40
C SER A 69 1.12 -8.42 8.93
N LEU A 70 2.13 -8.34 8.06
CA LEU A 70 1.94 -8.40 6.61
C LEU A 70 1.16 -9.66 6.19
N SER A 71 1.45 -10.78 6.83
CA SER A 71 0.81 -12.08 6.57
C SER A 71 -0.69 -12.03 6.81
N VAL A 72 -1.12 -11.41 7.90
CA VAL A 72 -2.54 -11.26 8.26
C VAL A 72 -3.26 -10.40 7.22
N HIS A 73 -2.66 -9.28 6.81
CA HIS A 73 -3.26 -8.44 5.77
C HIS A 73 -3.34 -9.12 4.40
N ALA A 74 -2.34 -9.93 4.04
CA ALA A 74 -2.35 -10.71 2.80
C ALA A 74 -3.44 -11.82 2.84
N ALA A 75 -3.62 -12.48 3.97
CA ALA A 75 -4.70 -13.45 4.18
C ALA A 75 -6.09 -12.78 4.12
N ASP A 76 -6.26 -11.63 4.77
CA ASP A 76 -7.51 -10.86 4.70
C ASP A 76 -7.88 -10.49 3.26
N LEU A 77 -6.90 -10.09 2.45
CA LEU A 77 -7.12 -9.78 1.04
C LEU A 77 -7.58 -11.01 0.25
N ALA A 78 -6.93 -12.16 0.46
CA ALA A 78 -7.31 -13.42 -0.19
C ALA A 78 -8.71 -13.87 0.24
N GLU A 79 -9.01 -13.88 1.54
CA GLU A 79 -10.34 -14.23 2.07
C GLU A 79 -11.43 -13.29 1.54
N MET A 80 -11.13 -11.99 1.41
CA MET A 80 -12.08 -11.02 0.85
C MET A 80 -12.34 -11.29 -0.64
N ILE A 81 -11.31 -11.58 -1.43
CA ILE A 81 -11.44 -11.93 -2.85
C ILE A 81 -12.30 -13.20 -3.01
N GLU A 82 -12.07 -14.20 -2.16
CA GLU A 82 -12.86 -15.44 -2.14
C GLU A 82 -14.31 -15.18 -1.74
N ALA A 83 -14.53 -14.48 -0.63
CA ALA A 83 -15.88 -14.21 -0.09
C ALA A 83 -16.75 -13.36 -1.02
N LEU A 84 -16.13 -12.50 -1.86
CA LEU A 84 -16.82 -11.72 -2.90
C LEU A 84 -17.01 -12.48 -4.20
N GLY A 85 -16.42 -13.70 -4.34
CA GLY A 85 -16.50 -14.53 -5.55
C GLY A 85 -15.84 -13.84 -6.75
N ILE A 86 -14.70 -13.15 -6.56
CA ILE A 86 -14.05 -12.33 -7.58
C ILE A 86 -12.64 -12.82 -7.98
N ALA A 87 -12.27 -14.03 -7.57
CA ALA A 87 -11.01 -14.63 -8.01
C ALA A 87 -11.08 -15.13 -9.46
N PRO A 88 -10.03 -14.92 -10.29
CA PRO A 88 -8.86 -14.11 -10.00
C PRO A 88 -9.14 -12.61 -10.21
N ALA A 89 -8.61 -11.74 -9.35
CA ALA A 89 -8.80 -10.30 -9.42
C ALA A 89 -7.52 -9.59 -9.87
N THR A 90 -7.65 -8.40 -10.45
CA THR A 90 -6.54 -7.45 -10.54
C THR A 90 -6.44 -6.64 -9.24
N VAL A 91 -5.26 -6.57 -8.65
CA VAL A 91 -5.05 -5.85 -7.39
C VAL A 91 -4.13 -4.65 -7.61
N ILE A 92 -4.58 -3.49 -7.15
CA ILE A 92 -3.89 -2.22 -7.24
C ILE A 92 -3.53 -1.77 -5.83
N GLY A 93 -2.27 -1.88 -5.47
CA GLY A 93 -1.77 -1.55 -4.13
C GLY A 93 -0.90 -0.30 -4.12
N SER A 94 -1.18 0.62 -3.21
CA SER A 94 -0.37 1.81 -2.96
C SER A 94 0.45 1.63 -1.69
N SER A 95 1.76 1.92 -1.76
CA SER A 95 2.66 1.86 -0.60
C SER A 95 2.57 0.49 0.11
N TYR A 96 2.32 0.46 1.42
CA TYR A 96 2.14 -0.80 2.16
C TYR A 96 1.05 -1.70 1.57
N GLY A 97 0.01 -1.12 0.95
CA GLY A 97 -1.00 -1.88 0.20
C GLY A 97 -0.42 -2.63 -1.00
N GLY A 98 0.61 -2.09 -1.65
CA GLY A 98 1.37 -2.79 -2.70
C GLY A 98 2.16 -3.97 -2.14
N PHE A 99 2.74 -3.82 -0.95
CA PHE A 99 3.43 -4.92 -0.28
C PHE A 99 2.46 -6.04 0.13
N VAL A 100 1.28 -5.68 0.67
CA VAL A 100 0.19 -6.64 0.96
C VAL A 100 -0.25 -7.38 -0.30
N ALA A 101 -0.43 -6.67 -1.41
CA ALA A 101 -0.86 -7.25 -2.68
C ALA A 101 0.16 -8.27 -3.23
N LEU A 102 1.46 -7.92 -3.22
CA LEU A 102 2.51 -8.83 -3.64
C LEU A 102 2.61 -10.06 -2.72
N CYS A 103 2.55 -9.85 -1.40
CA CYS A 103 2.54 -10.95 -0.43
C CYS A 103 1.34 -11.89 -0.64
N CYS A 104 0.17 -11.33 -0.96
CA CYS A 104 -1.02 -12.11 -1.28
C CYS A 104 -0.81 -12.95 -2.55
N ALA A 105 -0.26 -12.38 -3.62
CA ALA A 105 0.02 -13.10 -4.87
C ALA A 105 0.99 -14.27 -4.66
N ILE A 106 2.03 -14.08 -3.83
CA ILE A 106 3.00 -15.11 -3.50
C ILE A 106 2.37 -16.26 -2.69
N ARG A 107 1.58 -15.92 -1.67
CA ARG A 107 1.05 -16.90 -0.71
C ARG A 107 -0.24 -17.57 -1.16
N HIS A 108 -0.99 -16.93 -2.03
CA HIS A 108 -2.30 -17.38 -2.53
C HIS A 108 -2.33 -17.35 -4.06
N PRO A 109 -1.52 -18.19 -4.73
CA PRO A 109 -1.47 -18.25 -6.18
C PRO A 109 -2.86 -18.59 -6.75
N GLY A 110 -3.26 -17.94 -7.83
CA GLY A 110 -4.58 -18.09 -8.46
C GLY A 110 -5.65 -17.11 -7.96
N PHE A 111 -5.42 -16.35 -6.89
CA PHE A 111 -6.35 -15.29 -6.46
C PHE A 111 -6.16 -13.97 -7.21
N ILE A 112 -4.97 -13.75 -7.74
CA ILE A 112 -4.59 -12.52 -8.41
C ILE A 112 -4.15 -12.85 -9.84
N GLN A 113 -4.64 -12.07 -10.82
CA GLN A 113 -4.28 -12.22 -12.24
C GLN A 113 -3.34 -11.12 -12.75
N ARG A 114 -3.34 -9.94 -12.14
CA ARG A 114 -2.44 -8.81 -12.43
C ARG A 114 -2.18 -8.00 -11.16
N LEU A 115 -1.01 -7.40 -11.04
CA LEU A 115 -0.64 -6.50 -9.96
C LEU A 115 -0.29 -5.11 -10.48
N VAL A 116 -0.75 -4.08 -9.78
CA VAL A 116 -0.25 -2.71 -9.92
C VAL A 116 0.32 -2.29 -8.57
N LEU A 117 1.62 -2.05 -8.50
CA LEU A 117 2.37 -1.79 -7.29
C LEU A 117 2.93 -0.36 -7.29
N GLY A 118 2.30 0.52 -6.52
CA GLY A 118 2.76 1.89 -6.33
C GLY A 118 3.70 2.00 -5.14
N GLU A 119 5.01 1.98 -5.38
CA GLU A 119 6.07 2.17 -4.37
C GLU A 119 5.89 1.32 -3.11
N PRO A 120 5.85 -0.03 -3.20
CA PRO A 120 5.75 -0.89 -2.03
C PRO A 120 7.01 -0.75 -1.15
N PRO A 121 6.87 -0.54 0.18
CA PRO A 121 8.01 -0.29 1.06
C PRO A 121 8.70 -1.59 1.50
N MET A 122 9.24 -2.34 0.58
CA MET A 122 9.99 -3.58 0.86
C MET A 122 11.40 -3.25 1.34
N LEU A 123 11.49 -2.63 2.52
CA LEU A 123 12.74 -2.10 3.10
C LEU A 123 13.92 -3.09 3.14
N PRO A 124 13.71 -4.41 3.37
CA PRO A 124 14.82 -5.37 3.34
C PRO A 124 15.57 -5.42 1.99
N LEU A 125 14.93 -5.08 0.87
CA LEU A 125 15.58 -5.03 -0.44
C LEU A 125 16.65 -3.92 -0.53
N LEU A 126 16.52 -2.86 0.25
CA LEU A 126 17.51 -1.78 0.31
C LEU A 126 18.88 -2.26 0.80
N LYS A 127 18.92 -3.32 1.63
CA LYS A 127 20.16 -3.90 2.15
C LYS A 127 21.03 -4.59 1.09
N LYS A 128 20.55 -4.69 -0.15
CA LYS A 128 21.30 -5.32 -1.26
C LYS A 128 22.33 -4.39 -1.89
N THR A 129 22.26 -3.10 -1.63
CA THR A 129 23.20 -2.10 -2.19
C THR A 129 23.62 -1.10 -1.11
N HIS A 130 24.84 -0.57 -1.24
CA HIS A 130 25.32 0.46 -0.29
C HIS A 130 24.46 1.74 -0.31
N GLU A 131 23.99 2.18 -1.50
CA GLU A 131 23.06 3.31 -1.61
C GLU A 131 21.74 3.02 -0.90
N GLY A 132 21.26 1.78 -1.00
CA GLY A 132 20.04 1.34 -0.31
C GLY A 132 20.19 1.31 1.21
N GLU A 133 21.33 0.84 1.74
CA GLU A 133 21.61 0.86 3.18
C GLU A 133 21.56 2.29 3.72
N ILE A 134 22.21 3.25 3.05
CA ILE A 134 22.13 4.67 3.40
C ILE A 134 20.68 5.17 3.42
N ALA A 135 19.93 4.89 2.37
CA ALA A 135 18.53 5.31 2.26
C ALA A 135 17.65 4.70 3.36
N LEU A 136 17.91 3.45 3.75
CA LEU A 136 17.22 2.78 4.86
C LEU A 136 17.55 3.44 6.20
N GLU A 137 18.83 3.73 6.48
CA GLU A 137 19.26 4.43 7.69
C GLU A 137 18.63 5.83 7.78
N GLU A 138 18.61 6.58 6.69
CA GLU A 138 17.97 7.89 6.62
C GLU A 138 16.45 7.80 6.88
N PHE A 139 15.77 6.81 6.31
CA PHE A 139 14.34 6.61 6.54
C PHE A 139 14.03 6.20 7.97
N GLU A 140 14.82 5.29 8.56
CA GLU A 140 14.69 4.93 9.98
C GLU A 140 14.90 6.15 10.88
N ALA A 141 15.96 6.93 10.65
CA ALA A 141 16.30 8.09 11.49
C ALA A 141 15.31 9.26 11.34
N ASN A 142 14.75 9.50 10.16
CA ASN A 142 13.94 10.69 9.90
C ASN A 142 12.43 10.42 9.89
N ALA A 143 11.98 9.16 9.73
CA ALA A 143 10.58 8.78 9.67
C ALA A 143 10.18 7.81 10.79
N LEU A 144 10.73 6.58 10.79
CA LEU A 144 10.23 5.50 11.63
C LEU A 144 10.52 5.69 13.11
N ALA A 145 11.79 5.96 13.48
CA ALA A 145 12.16 6.12 14.88
C ALA A 145 11.49 7.34 15.53
N PRO A 146 11.45 8.55 14.93
CA PRO A 146 10.73 9.68 15.50
C PRO A 146 9.21 9.47 15.60
N ALA A 147 8.61 8.81 14.61
CA ALA A 147 7.18 8.50 14.66
C ALA A 147 6.86 7.50 15.78
N ARG A 148 7.66 6.44 15.89
CA ARG A 148 7.55 5.42 16.95
C ARG A 148 7.67 6.05 18.34
N ALA A 149 8.65 6.93 18.55
CA ALA A 149 8.85 7.63 19.82
C ALA A 149 7.65 8.52 20.18
N ALA A 150 7.13 9.31 19.23
CA ALA A 150 5.99 10.17 19.46
C ALA A 150 4.71 9.37 19.81
N LEU A 151 4.42 8.29 19.05
CA LEU A 151 3.27 7.43 19.31
C LEU A 151 3.39 6.69 20.65
N ALA A 152 4.58 6.29 21.03
CA ALA A 152 4.83 5.67 22.35
C ALA A 152 4.60 6.65 23.50
N ALA A 153 4.88 7.94 23.28
CA ALA A 153 4.58 9.01 24.21
C ALA A 153 3.11 9.45 24.24
N GLY A 154 2.26 8.89 23.37
CA GLY A 154 0.84 9.24 23.25
C GLY A 154 0.56 10.46 22.35
N ASP A 155 1.56 11.01 21.69
CA ASP A 155 1.40 12.13 20.74
C ASP A 155 1.14 11.60 19.31
N ASP A 156 -0.13 11.28 19.05
CA ASP A 156 -0.58 10.76 17.76
C ASP A 156 -0.36 11.77 16.62
N THR A 157 -0.59 13.04 16.87
CA THR A 157 -0.41 14.10 15.88
C THR A 157 1.04 14.20 15.44
N LEU A 158 1.96 14.22 16.39
CA LEU A 158 3.39 14.25 16.10
C LEU A 158 3.85 12.95 15.40
N GLY A 159 3.33 11.79 15.84
CA GLY A 159 3.65 10.51 15.24
C GLY A 159 3.26 10.43 13.77
N VAL A 160 2.02 10.77 13.44
CA VAL A 160 1.52 10.82 12.05
C VAL A 160 2.29 11.84 11.23
N ARG A 161 2.55 13.05 11.77
CA ARG A 161 3.36 14.09 11.11
C ARG A 161 4.75 13.58 10.76
N LYS A 162 5.48 12.98 11.72
CA LYS A 162 6.84 12.47 11.50
C LYS A 162 6.88 11.39 10.44
N PHE A 163 5.95 10.46 10.49
CA PHE A 163 5.84 9.40 9.49
C PHE A 163 5.53 9.97 8.09
N PHE A 164 4.52 10.84 7.97
CA PHE A 164 4.11 11.44 6.70
C PHE A 164 5.22 12.28 6.07
N ASP A 165 5.90 13.12 6.85
CA ASP A 165 7.02 13.94 6.39
C ASP A 165 8.17 13.06 5.89
N GLY A 166 8.48 11.97 6.60
CA GLY A 166 9.53 11.04 6.22
C GLY A 166 9.22 10.29 4.92
N VAL A 167 8.00 9.76 4.78
CA VAL A 167 7.54 9.11 3.54
C VAL A 167 7.51 10.09 2.36
N SER A 168 7.22 11.37 2.63
CA SER A 168 7.24 12.42 1.60
C SER A 168 8.68 12.89 1.26
N GLY A 169 9.69 12.48 2.05
CA GLY A 169 11.09 12.90 1.91
C GLY A 169 11.34 14.37 2.24
N ARG A 170 10.38 15.07 2.86
CA ARG A 170 10.48 16.50 3.13
C ARG A 170 9.76 16.87 4.42
N ARG A 171 10.50 17.44 5.37
CA ARG A 171 9.96 17.97 6.63
C ARG A 171 8.95 19.10 6.39
N GLY A 172 7.88 19.11 7.18
CA GLY A 172 6.82 20.13 7.13
C GLY A 172 5.78 19.90 6.04
N THR A 173 5.87 18.82 5.27
CA THR A 173 4.87 18.50 4.22
C THR A 173 3.49 18.26 4.80
N PHE A 174 3.41 17.63 5.99
CA PHE A 174 2.15 17.45 6.70
C PHE A 174 1.44 18.77 7.00
N ASP A 175 2.18 19.77 7.44
CA ASP A 175 1.61 21.08 7.82
C ASP A 175 1.13 21.88 6.60
N LEU A 176 1.63 21.58 5.39
CA LEU A 176 1.17 22.19 4.14
C LEU A 176 -0.14 21.58 3.62
N LEU A 177 -0.58 20.46 4.17
CA LEU A 177 -1.84 19.84 3.76
C LEU A 177 -3.04 20.67 4.24
N PRO A 178 -4.15 20.71 3.47
CA PRO A 178 -5.43 21.21 3.94
C PRO A 178 -5.90 20.51 5.22
N ALA A 179 -6.61 21.23 6.11
CA ALA A 179 -7.07 20.64 7.36
C ALA A 179 -7.85 19.33 7.21
N PRO A 180 -8.80 19.18 6.25
CA PRO A 180 -9.50 17.90 6.08
C PRO A 180 -8.58 16.74 5.70
N SER A 181 -7.49 17.01 4.96
CA SER A 181 -6.50 15.98 4.61
C SER A 181 -5.69 15.54 5.83
N ARG A 182 -5.32 16.50 6.70
CA ARG A 182 -4.62 16.18 7.96
C ARG A 182 -5.50 15.36 8.89
N GLU A 183 -6.77 15.77 9.05
CA GLU A 183 -7.74 15.04 9.87
C GLU A 183 -7.92 13.61 9.40
N LYS A 184 -8.05 13.39 8.08
CA LYS A 184 -8.13 12.06 7.49
C LYS A 184 -6.90 11.20 7.80
N LEU A 185 -5.69 11.76 7.73
CA LEU A 185 -4.47 11.02 8.09
C LEU A 185 -4.43 10.67 9.58
N LEU A 186 -4.90 11.58 10.44
CA LEU A 186 -4.96 11.38 11.89
C LEU A 186 -5.96 10.29 12.31
N GLU A 187 -7.03 10.05 11.53
CA GLU A 187 -7.92 8.90 11.75
C GLU A 187 -7.16 7.56 11.77
N SER A 188 -6.03 7.47 11.08
CA SER A 188 -5.21 6.25 11.00
C SER A 188 -4.10 6.15 12.07
N ALA A 189 -4.04 7.07 13.03
CA ALA A 189 -2.99 7.08 14.06
C ALA A 189 -2.95 5.77 14.89
N GLY A 190 -4.12 5.21 15.20
CA GLY A 190 -4.23 3.93 15.89
C GLY A 190 -3.63 2.77 15.10
N ALA A 191 -3.90 2.70 13.80
CA ALA A 191 -3.32 1.70 12.92
C ALA A 191 -1.80 1.90 12.78
N LEU A 192 -1.32 3.13 12.58
CA LEU A 192 0.11 3.43 12.53
C LEU A 192 0.84 3.01 13.81
N ARG A 193 0.20 3.17 14.98
CA ARG A 193 0.77 2.73 16.26
C ARG A 193 0.94 1.21 16.29
N LEU A 194 -0.02 0.44 15.80
CA LEU A 194 0.07 -1.02 15.70
C LEU A 194 1.16 -1.43 14.71
N GLU A 195 1.20 -0.80 13.54
CA GLU A 195 2.23 -1.03 12.51
C GLU A 195 3.65 -0.83 13.07
N LEU A 196 3.91 0.30 13.71
CA LEU A 196 5.24 0.64 14.22
C LEU A 196 5.62 -0.08 15.53
N ARG A 197 4.66 -0.69 16.23
CA ARG A 197 4.91 -1.57 17.40
C ARG A 197 5.20 -3.01 17.00
N ALA A 198 4.67 -3.46 15.87
CA ALA A 198 4.98 -4.77 15.34
C ALA A 198 6.49 -4.89 15.07
N GLY A 199 7.05 -6.06 15.31
CA GLY A 199 8.45 -6.32 14.99
C GLY A 199 8.73 -6.17 13.49
N THR A 200 9.98 -5.95 13.14
CA THR A 200 10.37 -5.81 11.72
C THR A 200 9.91 -7.01 10.89
N ASP A 201 10.01 -8.22 11.46
CA ASP A 201 9.61 -9.46 10.80
C ASP A 201 8.09 -9.61 10.63
N ASP A 202 7.29 -8.88 11.37
CA ASP A 202 5.84 -8.85 11.24
C ASP A 202 5.37 -7.73 10.31
N TYR A 203 5.92 -6.53 10.48
CA TYR A 203 5.50 -5.34 9.73
C TYR A 203 6.09 -5.30 8.32
N MET A 204 7.41 -5.44 8.20
CA MET A 204 8.12 -5.38 6.90
C MET A 204 9.11 -6.56 6.77
N PRO A 205 8.61 -7.81 6.73
CA PRO A 205 9.47 -8.99 6.65
C PRO A 205 10.29 -9.00 5.36
N ALA A 206 11.46 -9.63 5.42
CA ALA A 206 12.18 -10.02 4.21
C ALA A 206 11.41 -11.14 3.51
N ILE A 207 11.13 -10.95 2.23
CA ILE A 207 10.62 -12.02 1.37
C ILE A 207 11.81 -12.58 0.58
N PRO A 208 12.04 -13.90 0.59
CA PRO A 208 13.09 -14.54 -0.19
C PRO A 208 12.97 -14.22 -1.70
N ASP A 209 14.09 -14.04 -2.36
CA ASP A 209 14.15 -13.68 -3.78
C ASP A 209 13.44 -14.69 -4.68
N ASP A 210 13.57 -15.97 -4.39
CA ASP A 210 12.90 -17.05 -5.11
C ASP A 210 11.37 -17.00 -4.98
N GLN A 211 10.86 -16.57 -3.83
CA GLN A 211 9.43 -16.35 -3.65
C GLN A 211 8.93 -15.13 -4.46
N ILE A 212 9.69 -14.05 -4.51
CA ILE A 212 9.35 -12.90 -5.37
C ILE A 212 9.38 -13.35 -6.84
N HIS A 213 10.41 -14.10 -7.25
CA HIS A 213 10.55 -14.63 -8.61
C HIS A 213 9.43 -15.59 -9.00
N SER A 214 8.80 -16.26 -8.04
CA SER A 214 7.67 -17.17 -8.29
C SER A 214 6.36 -16.45 -8.64
N THR A 215 6.32 -15.11 -8.58
CA THR A 215 5.16 -14.31 -8.97
C THR A 215 5.09 -14.24 -10.50
N LEU A 216 4.27 -15.09 -11.11
CA LEU A 216 4.17 -15.23 -12.57
C LEU A 216 3.12 -14.35 -13.23
N VAL A 217 2.37 -13.58 -12.44
CA VAL A 217 1.37 -12.64 -12.98
C VAL A 217 2.05 -11.36 -13.47
N PRO A 218 1.52 -10.70 -14.52
CA PRO A 218 2.02 -9.41 -14.96
C PRO A 218 1.97 -8.36 -13.85
N VAL A 219 3.05 -7.58 -13.70
CA VAL A 219 3.19 -6.56 -12.66
C VAL A 219 3.51 -5.19 -13.27
N LEU A 220 2.67 -4.20 -12.98
CA LEU A 220 2.97 -2.80 -13.28
C LEU A 220 3.58 -2.14 -12.03
N LEU A 221 4.83 -1.71 -12.15
CA LEU A 221 5.56 -0.98 -11.12
C LEU A 221 5.44 0.53 -11.36
N LEU A 222 4.94 1.27 -10.38
CA LEU A 222 4.74 2.72 -10.48
C LEU A 222 5.61 3.46 -9.47
N ASN A 223 6.34 4.48 -9.95
CA ASN A 223 7.09 5.42 -9.12
C ASN A 223 6.65 6.87 -9.37
N GLY A 224 6.62 7.66 -8.31
CA GLY A 224 6.46 9.10 -8.45
C GLY A 224 7.79 9.79 -8.77
N GLN A 225 7.80 10.70 -9.74
CA GLN A 225 9.01 11.43 -10.18
C GLN A 225 9.70 12.20 -9.04
N LYS A 226 8.94 12.61 -8.03
CA LYS A 226 9.41 13.39 -6.87
C LYS A 226 9.46 12.58 -5.59
N SER A 227 9.28 11.27 -5.67
CA SER A 227 9.36 10.39 -4.51
C SER A 227 10.78 10.27 -3.98
N PRO A 228 10.98 10.01 -2.69
CA PRO A 228 12.28 9.69 -2.12
C PRO A 228 13.00 8.56 -2.87
N ARG A 229 14.32 8.68 -2.99
CA ARG A 229 15.18 7.74 -3.73
C ARG A 229 15.00 6.27 -3.29
N MET A 230 14.75 6.03 -2.01
CA MET A 230 14.53 4.69 -1.46
C MET A 230 13.47 3.89 -2.24
N PHE A 231 12.39 4.53 -2.68
CA PHE A 231 11.32 3.85 -3.41
C PHE A 231 11.78 3.39 -4.80
N SER A 232 12.58 4.20 -5.50
CA SER A 232 13.12 3.76 -6.79
C SER A 232 14.15 2.65 -6.64
N LEU A 233 14.98 2.66 -5.58
CA LEU A 233 15.91 1.56 -5.27
C LEU A 233 15.19 0.25 -4.98
N ILE A 234 14.08 0.29 -4.22
CA ILE A 234 13.23 -0.90 -4.00
C ILE A 234 12.63 -1.37 -5.34
N THR A 235 12.16 -0.45 -6.16
CA THR A 235 11.56 -0.79 -7.46
C THR A 235 12.61 -1.36 -8.43
N ASP A 236 13.85 -0.86 -8.43
CA ASP A 236 14.97 -1.41 -9.19
C ASP A 236 15.19 -2.90 -8.85
N GLU A 237 15.15 -3.26 -7.56
CA GLU A 237 15.28 -4.64 -7.12
C GLU A 237 14.05 -5.49 -7.45
N LEU A 238 12.84 -4.94 -7.35
CA LEU A 238 11.62 -5.66 -7.75
C LEU A 238 11.59 -5.96 -9.25
N GLU A 239 11.99 -4.98 -10.08
CA GLU A 239 12.08 -5.16 -11.54
C GLU A 239 13.11 -6.25 -11.92
N ARG A 240 14.19 -6.37 -11.15
CA ARG A 240 15.18 -7.44 -11.33
C ARG A 240 14.65 -8.83 -10.91
N LEU A 241 13.79 -8.89 -9.90
CA LEU A 241 13.32 -10.15 -9.30
C LEU A 241 12.06 -10.70 -9.94
N LEU A 242 11.13 -9.84 -10.34
CA LEU A 242 9.86 -10.24 -10.94
C LEU A 242 10.05 -10.59 -12.43
N PRO A 243 9.51 -11.72 -12.92
CA PRO A 243 9.75 -12.19 -14.28
C PRO A 243 9.00 -11.41 -15.37
N ASP A 244 7.87 -10.81 -15.06
CA ASP A 244 7.00 -10.08 -16.01
C ASP A 244 6.62 -8.72 -15.43
N THR A 245 7.39 -7.69 -15.78
CA THR A 245 7.23 -6.34 -15.22
C THR A 245 7.18 -5.27 -16.29
N TYR A 246 6.32 -4.28 -16.04
CA TYR A 246 6.28 -2.99 -16.72
C TYR A 246 6.55 -1.91 -15.67
N ARG A 247 7.39 -0.93 -15.99
CA ARG A 247 7.68 0.16 -15.06
C ARG A 247 7.35 1.51 -15.66
N VAL A 248 6.64 2.37 -14.90
CA VAL A 248 6.28 3.72 -15.33
C VAL A 248 6.55 4.73 -14.22
N LEU A 249 7.15 5.86 -14.60
CA LEU A 249 7.38 7.01 -13.76
C LEU A 249 6.22 8.01 -13.91
N ILE A 250 5.51 8.34 -12.84
CA ILE A 250 4.39 9.28 -12.86
C ILE A 250 4.91 10.72 -12.76
N PRO A 251 4.74 11.54 -13.82
CA PRO A 251 5.32 12.87 -13.87
C PRO A 251 4.76 13.81 -12.81
N GLY A 252 5.65 14.58 -12.18
CA GLY A 252 5.30 15.62 -11.21
C GLY A 252 4.76 15.11 -9.87
N ALA A 253 4.58 13.80 -9.71
CA ALA A 253 4.02 13.19 -8.51
C ALA A 253 5.10 12.76 -7.50
N GLY A 254 4.77 12.83 -6.22
CA GLY A 254 5.47 12.14 -5.14
C GLY A 254 4.78 10.80 -4.81
N HIS A 255 4.98 10.30 -3.59
CA HIS A 255 4.52 8.99 -3.14
C HIS A 255 3.00 8.74 -3.32
N ALA A 256 2.16 9.74 -3.12
CA ALA A 256 0.70 9.66 -3.36
C ALA A 256 0.36 9.94 -4.85
N MET A 257 0.96 9.20 -5.77
CA MET A 257 0.93 9.49 -7.21
C MET A 257 -0.48 9.42 -7.82
N HIS A 258 -1.34 8.53 -7.33
CA HIS A 258 -2.74 8.41 -7.75
C HIS A 258 -3.58 9.66 -7.45
N ALA A 259 -3.20 10.42 -6.43
CA ALA A 259 -3.84 11.68 -6.05
C ALA A 259 -3.16 12.88 -6.70
N ALA A 260 -1.83 12.85 -6.87
CA ALA A 260 -1.05 13.97 -7.41
C ALA A 260 -1.21 14.16 -8.93
N ASN A 261 -1.32 13.06 -9.68
CA ASN A 261 -1.54 13.08 -11.14
C ASN A 261 -2.53 11.99 -11.55
N PRO A 262 -3.82 12.11 -11.17
CA PRO A 262 -4.80 11.07 -11.39
C PRO A 262 -5.05 10.75 -12.87
N ALA A 263 -4.98 11.74 -13.75
CA ALA A 263 -5.23 11.53 -15.19
C ALA A 263 -4.16 10.63 -15.81
N PHE A 264 -2.89 10.91 -15.57
CA PHE A 264 -1.78 10.11 -16.08
C PHE A 264 -1.76 8.72 -15.42
N TYR A 265 -1.92 8.66 -14.09
CA TYR A 265 -2.01 7.41 -13.34
C TYR A 265 -3.10 6.49 -13.89
N ASN A 266 -4.33 7.00 -14.05
CA ASN A 266 -5.45 6.23 -14.55
C ASN A 266 -5.23 5.77 -16.00
N GLY A 267 -4.61 6.61 -16.84
CA GLY A 267 -4.27 6.27 -18.23
C GLY A 267 -3.31 5.08 -18.31
N VAL A 268 -2.21 5.14 -17.55
CA VAL A 268 -1.21 4.06 -17.49
C VAL A 268 -1.82 2.75 -16.97
N VAL A 269 -2.59 2.82 -15.89
CA VAL A 269 -3.25 1.62 -15.34
C VAL A 269 -4.25 1.07 -16.35
N LYS A 270 -5.04 1.91 -17.02
CA LYS A 270 -5.99 1.48 -18.05
C LYS A 270 -5.29 0.78 -19.22
N GLU A 271 -4.15 1.28 -19.66
CA GLU A 271 -3.34 0.67 -20.72
C GLU A 271 -2.85 -0.72 -20.31
N PHE A 272 -2.34 -0.86 -19.08
CA PHE A 272 -1.91 -2.15 -18.53
C PHE A 272 -3.04 -3.17 -18.37
N LEU A 273 -4.27 -2.70 -18.17
CA LEU A 273 -5.47 -3.56 -18.05
C LEU A 273 -6.05 -3.96 -19.40
N ALA A 274 -5.63 -3.34 -20.50
CA ALA A 274 -6.14 -3.69 -21.82
C ALA A 274 -5.82 -5.17 -22.14
N PRO A 275 -6.70 -5.91 -22.79
CA PRO A 275 -6.37 -7.23 -23.31
C PRO A 275 -5.28 -7.10 -24.38
N ASP A 276 -4.41 -8.10 -24.45
CA ASP A 276 -3.37 -8.24 -25.47
C ASP A 276 -3.96 -8.34 -26.89
#